data_b4f1e58440bf5bf972326b3cff45276e
#
_entry.id   b4f1e58440bf5bf972326b3cff45276e
#
_cell.length_a   1.000
_cell.length_b   1.000
_cell.length_c   1.000
_cell.angle_alpha   90.00
_cell.angle_beta   90.00
_cell.angle_gamma   90.00
#
_symmetry.space_group_name_H-M   'P 1'
#
loop_
_entity.id
_entity.type
_entity.pdbx_description
1 polymer ?
#
loop_
_entity_poly.entity_id
_entity_poly.type
_entity_poly.pdbx_seq_one_letter_code
_entity_poly.pdbx_strand_id
1 'polypeptide(L)'
;EEYCTYLFRMTLNVVRHIGLILDYAQEYSIARNEKITLSVLNEAAKRFYNERLSLFFEEGKTAQMTYDERVEIFQLRTLMLDIIQREKDIKTSIRTNKYSAKIFDSERTNPYTSHFYISKKIEHILGTLELNFFVNKYNEMSSKNGEKVSIYALNYGLCLNENLRWGKPDGSESRTYFIESPFNFNKLLMDFLKDTKEIVCEECGFVYSEDDLDFLKRHNMNCQCGGKNSIVVKKRILDIYRKEIEEIEKKGNLLEKEQYLFMKLAILKGGCVTAREMSQEMDITSQKIGWLTKKLEEDFYYLTKSKKSGNTVYTISDLGEKAI
;
A
#
# COMPACT_ATOMS: atom_id res chain seq x y z
N GLU A 1 20.40 22.14 14.33
CA GLU A 1 19.24 21.25 14.64
C GLU A 1 18.49 20.84 13.37
N GLU A 2 18.11 21.78 12.51
CA GLU A 2 17.38 21.52 11.26
C GLU A 2 18.12 20.54 10.32
N TYR A 3 19.41 20.76 10.06
CA TYR A 3 20.23 19.87 9.23
C TYR A 3 20.30 18.44 9.78
N CYS A 4 20.43 18.28 11.10
CA CYS A 4 20.43 16.95 11.71
C CYS A 4 19.10 16.22 11.49
N THR A 5 18.00 16.93 11.60
CA THR A 5 16.66 16.39 11.35
C THR A 5 16.51 15.93 9.90
N TYR A 6 17.00 16.71 8.94
CA TYR A 6 16.98 16.34 7.53
C TYR A 6 17.89 15.14 7.22
N LEU A 7 19.11 15.13 7.75
CA LEU A 7 20.01 13.99 7.60
C LEU A 7 19.40 12.71 8.20
N PHE A 8 18.75 12.81 9.35
CA PHE A 8 18.03 11.69 9.94
C PHE A 8 16.94 11.16 8.98
N ARG A 9 16.11 12.05 8.44
CA ARG A 9 15.03 11.67 7.48
C ARG A 9 15.57 11.00 6.22
N MET A 10 16.71 11.47 5.72
CA MET A 10 17.34 10.95 4.49
C MET A 10 17.97 9.59 4.70
N THR A 11 18.49 9.31 5.89
CA THR A 11 19.41 8.20 6.15
C THR A 11 18.95 7.24 7.24
N LEU A 12 17.95 7.63 8.04
CA LEU A 12 17.47 6.91 9.23
C LEU A 12 18.62 6.50 10.16
N ASN A 13 19.59 7.41 10.35
CA ASN A 13 20.81 7.20 11.13
C ASN A 13 21.76 6.09 10.63
N VAL A 14 21.61 5.64 9.40
CA VAL A 14 22.58 4.73 8.79
C VAL A 14 23.85 5.50 8.46
N VAL A 15 24.92 5.32 9.24
CA VAL A 15 26.16 6.10 9.15
C VAL A 15 26.75 6.06 7.74
N ARG A 16 26.74 4.91 7.08
CA ARG A 16 27.21 4.77 5.71
C ARG A 16 26.43 5.64 4.73
N HIS A 17 25.13 5.75 4.89
CA HIS A 17 24.27 6.60 4.04
C HIS A 17 24.54 8.07 4.29
N ILE A 18 24.79 8.46 5.55
CA ILE A 18 25.16 9.84 5.92
C ILE A 18 26.41 10.23 5.14
N GLY A 19 27.48 9.40 5.19
CA GLY A 19 28.72 9.65 4.47
C GLY A 19 28.49 9.86 2.97
N LEU A 20 27.78 8.92 2.32
CA LEU A 20 27.52 8.99 0.87
C LEU A 20 26.69 10.21 0.47
N ILE A 21 25.67 10.57 1.24
CA ILE A 21 24.85 11.77 0.95
C ILE A 21 25.67 13.04 1.15
N LEU A 22 26.51 13.11 2.18
CA LEU A 22 27.38 14.26 2.40
C LEU A 22 28.47 14.38 1.32
N ASP A 23 29.01 13.27 0.82
CA ASP A 23 29.93 13.26 -0.32
C ASP A 23 29.28 13.85 -1.58
N TYR A 24 28.06 13.40 -1.92
CA TYR A 24 27.30 13.98 -3.05
C TYR A 24 26.97 15.45 -2.82
N ALA A 25 26.59 15.84 -1.60
CA ALA A 25 26.32 17.23 -1.28
C ALA A 25 27.58 18.10 -1.42
N GLN A 26 28.75 17.58 -1.03
CA GLN A 26 30.03 18.25 -1.21
C GLN A 26 30.38 18.42 -2.70
N GLU A 27 30.21 17.38 -3.51
CA GLU A 27 30.41 17.44 -4.97
C GLU A 27 29.56 18.55 -5.60
N TYR A 28 28.26 18.64 -5.25
CA TYR A 28 27.38 19.71 -5.74
C TYR A 28 27.80 21.10 -5.26
N SER A 29 28.21 21.20 -3.98
CA SER A 29 28.68 22.45 -3.39
C SER A 29 29.92 22.99 -4.12
N ILE A 30 30.89 22.13 -4.40
CA ILE A 30 32.10 22.48 -5.15
C ILE A 30 31.75 22.85 -6.59
N ALA A 31 30.96 22.03 -7.28
CA ALA A 31 30.61 22.26 -8.68
C ALA A 31 29.86 23.58 -8.91
N ARG A 32 29.07 24.03 -7.94
CA ARG A 32 28.27 25.26 -8.02
C ARG A 32 28.90 26.44 -7.29
N ASN A 33 30.02 26.23 -6.62
CA ASN A 33 30.66 27.23 -5.74
C ASN A 33 29.67 27.83 -4.72
N GLU A 34 28.86 26.97 -4.08
CA GLU A 34 27.86 27.35 -3.09
C GLU A 34 28.01 26.55 -1.79
N LYS A 35 27.44 27.04 -0.70
CA LYS A 35 27.40 26.30 0.56
C LYS A 35 26.41 25.15 0.49
N ILE A 36 26.64 24.10 1.29
CA ILE A 36 25.67 23.01 1.46
C ILE A 36 24.41 23.55 2.12
N THR A 37 23.33 23.64 1.36
CA THR A 37 22.01 24.03 1.78
C THR A 37 21.07 22.82 1.87
N LEU A 38 19.87 22.97 2.40
CA LEU A 38 18.86 21.91 2.42
C LEU A 38 18.48 21.49 0.98
N SER A 39 18.49 22.41 0.04
CA SER A 39 18.26 22.10 -1.39
C SER A 39 19.33 21.18 -1.94
N VAL A 40 20.60 21.46 -1.66
CA VAL A 40 21.74 20.62 -2.06
C VAL A 40 21.65 19.23 -1.42
N LEU A 41 21.27 19.16 -0.15
CA LEU A 41 21.06 17.87 0.52
C LEU A 41 19.90 17.07 -0.11
N ASN A 42 18.82 17.73 -0.50
CA ASN A 42 17.70 17.08 -1.20
C ASN A 42 18.14 16.49 -2.54
N GLU A 43 18.95 17.21 -3.32
CA GLU A 43 19.50 16.70 -4.57
C GLU A 43 20.46 15.55 -4.34
N ALA A 44 21.30 15.63 -3.31
CA ALA A 44 22.19 14.55 -2.91
C ALA A 44 21.41 13.28 -2.48
N ALA A 45 20.31 13.44 -1.75
CA ALA A 45 19.44 12.33 -1.39
C ALA A 45 18.76 11.67 -2.60
N LYS A 46 18.29 12.47 -3.57
CA LYS A 46 17.78 11.94 -4.85
C LYS A 46 18.84 11.15 -5.61
N ARG A 47 20.04 11.72 -5.72
CA ARG A 47 21.15 11.06 -6.40
C ARG A 47 21.57 9.77 -5.71
N PHE A 48 21.64 9.78 -4.38
CA PHE A 48 21.90 8.58 -3.57
C PHE A 48 20.88 7.47 -3.85
N TYR A 49 19.59 7.82 -3.88
CA TYR A 49 18.55 6.86 -4.23
C TYR A 49 18.76 6.29 -5.63
N ASN A 50 18.97 7.15 -6.64
CA ASN A 50 19.07 6.73 -8.03
C ASN A 50 20.35 5.93 -8.33
N GLU A 51 21.48 6.33 -7.77
CA GLU A 51 22.78 5.72 -8.09
C GLU A 51 23.16 4.55 -7.17
N ARG A 52 22.46 4.36 -6.05
CA ARG A 52 22.79 3.32 -5.07
C ARG A 52 21.65 2.40 -4.75
N LEU A 53 20.51 2.95 -4.34
CA LEU A 53 19.40 2.10 -3.89
C LEU A 53 18.65 1.47 -5.07
N SER A 54 18.36 2.22 -6.13
CA SER A 54 17.60 1.70 -7.28
C SER A 54 18.32 0.59 -8.03
N LEU A 55 19.65 0.54 -7.97
CA LEU A 55 20.47 -0.53 -8.55
C LEU A 55 20.11 -1.93 -8.00
N PHE A 56 19.54 -2.00 -6.81
CA PHE A 56 19.00 -3.25 -6.28
C PHE A 56 18.07 -3.96 -7.27
N PHE A 57 17.23 -3.22 -7.97
CA PHE A 57 16.31 -3.79 -8.95
C PHE A 57 16.93 -4.09 -10.30
N GLU A 58 18.14 -3.61 -10.57
CA GLU A 58 18.85 -3.80 -11.84
C GLU A 58 19.89 -4.93 -11.75
N GLU A 59 20.65 -4.98 -10.66
CA GLU A 59 21.79 -5.89 -10.55
C GLU A 59 21.49 -7.24 -9.89
N GLY A 60 20.41 -7.37 -9.17
CA GLY A 60 19.83 -8.62 -8.62
C GLY A 60 20.72 -9.58 -7.85
N LYS A 61 22.04 -9.48 -8.01
CA LYS A 61 23.02 -10.46 -7.50
C LYS A 61 23.61 -10.13 -6.13
N THR A 62 23.45 -8.90 -5.64
CA THR A 62 24.05 -8.42 -4.39
C THR A 62 23.01 -8.10 -3.32
N ALA A 63 21.75 -8.33 -3.61
CA ALA A 63 20.65 -7.99 -2.73
C ALA A 63 20.59 -8.95 -1.53
N GLN A 64 20.54 -8.38 -0.33
CA GLN A 64 20.20 -9.13 0.86
C GLN A 64 18.69 -9.39 0.85
N MET A 65 18.30 -10.66 0.78
CA MET A 65 16.90 -11.08 0.84
C MET A 65 16.62 -11.70 2.22
N THR A 66 15.64 -11.16 2.93
CA THR A 66 15.15 -11.73 4.20
C THR A 66 13.89 -12.52 4.01
N TYR A 67 13.18 -12.21 2.96
CA TYR A 67 11.96 -12.87 2.55
C TYR A 67 12.31 -14.08 1.71
N ASP A 68 11.48 -15.11 1.79
CA ASP A 68 11.68 -16.38 1.06
C ASP A 68 12.43 -16.10 -0.26
N GLU A 69 13.65 -16.59 -0.39
CA GLU A 69 14.61 -16.36 -1.50
C GLU A 69 14.04 -16.49 -2.92
N ARG A 70 12.74 -16.72 -2.99
CA ARG A 70 11.95 -17.06 -4.16
C ARG A 70 11.07 -15.92 -4.68
N VAL A 71 11.03 -14.76 -4.00
CA VAL A 71 10.39 -13.59 -4.58
C VAL A 71 11.41 -12.94 -5.50
N GLU A 72 11.21 -13.08 -6.79
CA GLU A 72 12.09 -12.47 -7.78
C GLU A 72 12.17 -10.96 -7.57
N ILE A 73 13.34 -10.39 -7.78
CA ILE A 73 13.57 -8.94 -7.66
C ILE A 73 12.61 -8.15 -8.54
N PHE A 74 12.24 -8.70 -9.68
CA PHE A 74 11.21 -8.14 -10.54
C PHE A 74 9.86 -7.97 -9.83
N GLN A 75 9.43 -8.97 -9.05
CA GLN A 75 8.18 -8.89 -8.29
C GLN A 75 8.26 -7.83 -7.19
N LEU A 76 9.41 -7.71 -6.51
CA LEU A 76 9.63 -6.65 -5.52
C LEU A 76 9.64 -5.27 -6.17
N ARG A 77 10.18 -5.14 -7.39
CA ARG A 77 10.12 -3.90 -8.17
C ARG A 77 8.67 -3.53 -8.48
N THR A 78 7.87 -4.50 -8.93
CA THR A 78 6.44 -4.29 -9.21
C THR A 78 5.71 -3.86 -7.95
N LEU A 79 5.91 -4.57 -6.83
CA LEU A 79 5.34 -4.18 -5.54
C LEU A 79 5.71 -2.74 -5.16
N MET A 80 6.98 -2.36 -5.33
CA MET A 80 7.44 -1.01 -5.01
C MET A 80 6.77 0.05 -5.89
N LEU A 81 6.60 -0.24 -7.19
CA LEU A 81 5.89 0.64 -8.13
C LEU A 81 4.41 0.79 -7.76
N ASP A 82 3.75 -0.29 -7.36
CA ASP A 82 2.36 -0.28 -6.93
C ASP A 82 2.17 0.54 -5.63
N ILE A 83 3.10 0.39 -4.68
CA ILE A 83 3.13 1.21 -3.46
C ILE A 83 3.26 2.70 -3.82
N ILE A 84 4.19 3.07 -4.70
CA ILE A 84 4.40 4.45 -5.14
C ILE A 84 3.15 4.99 -5.86
N GLN A 85 2.60 4.21 -6.76
CA GLN A 85 1.39 4.61 -7.51
C GLN A 85 0.21 4.84 -6.57
N ARG A 86 0.02 3.96 -5.58
CA ARG A 86 -1.02 4.13 -4.57
C ARG A 86 -0.85 5.41 -3.77
N GLU A 87 0.37 5.77 -3.37
CA GLU A 87 0.64 7.05 -2.67
C GLU A 87 0.32 8.27 -3.54
N LYS A 88 0.63 8.21 -4.85
CA LYS A 88 0.25 9.27 -5.81
C LYS A 88 -1.27 9.40 -5.96
N ASP A 89 -1.97 8.27 -5.97
CA ASP A 89 -3.43 8.24 -6.06
C ASP A 89 -4.07 8.81 -4.78
N ILE A 90 -3.51 8.49 -3.61
CA ILE A 90 -3.92 9.08 -2.33
C ILE A 90 -3.69 10.60 -2.36
N LYS A 91 -2.51 11.06 -2.78
CA LYS A 91 -2.21 12.50 -2.93
C LYS A 91 -3.26 13.20 -3.79
N THR A 92 -3.56 12.62 -4.94
CA THR A 92 -4.56 13.17 -5.86
C THR A 92 -5.96 13.17 -5.26
N SER A 93 -6.32 12.09 -4.59
CA SER A 93 -7.65 11.92 -3.98
C SER A 93 -7.89 12.85 -2.79
N ILE A 94 -6.85 13.12 -1.98
CA ILE A 94 -6.92 14.13 -0.90
C ILE A 94 -7.06 15.54 -1.51
N ARG A 95 -6.25 15.87 -2.51
CA ARG A 95 -6.31 17.18 -3.19
C ARG A 95 -7.65 17.44 -3.86
N THR A 96 -8.27 16.43 -4.46
CA THR A 96 -9.57 16.52 -5.14
C THR A 96 -10.76 16.34 -4.21
N ASN A 97 -10.53 16.28 -2.90
CA ASN A 97 -11.57 16.11 -1.88
C ASN A 97 -12.38 14.81 -1.99
N LYS A 98 -11.83 13.77 -2.60
CA LYS A 98 -12.44 12.44 -2.57
C LYS A 98 -12.46 11.87 -1.15
N TYR A 99 -11.43 12.20 -0.35
CA TYR A 99 -11.37 11.91 1.08
C TYR A 99 -11.72 13.17 1.87
N SER A 100 -12.92 13.19 2.45
CA SER A 100 -13.47 14.34 3.15
C SER A 100 -13.16 14.37 4.66
N ALA A 101 -12.24 13.52 5.14
CA ALA A 101 -11.86 13.52 6.54
C ALA A 101 -11.19 14.85 6.92
N LYS A 102 -11.67 15.47 8.00
CA LYS A 102 -11.16 16.77 8.50
C LYS A 102 -9.66 16.80 8.74
N ILE A 103 -9.07 15.64 9.06
CA ILE A 103 -7.64 15.51 9.30
C ILE A 103 -6.77 15.89 8.08
N PHE A 104 -7.36 15.92 6.88
CA PHE A 104 -6.65 16.32 5.66
C PHE A 104 -6.82 17.79 5.30
N ASP A 105 -7.70 18.53 5.99
CA ASP A 105 -8.08 19.88 5.57
C ASP A 105 -6.92 20.88 5.59
N SER A 106 -6.06 20.81 6.62
CA SER A 106 -4.89 21.69 6.74
C SER A 106 -3.81 21.43 5.68
N GLU A 107 -3.70 20.21 5.20
CA GLU A 107 -2.64 19.75 4.30
C GLU A 107 -3.14 19.43 2.89
N ARG A 108 -4.38 19.78 2.55
CA ARG A 108 -5.06 19.39 1.32
C ARG A 108 -4.35 19.80 0.03
N THR A 109 -3.68 20.92 0.03
CA THR A 109 -2.94 21.44 -1.14
C THR A 109 -1.70 20.59 -1.45
N ASN A 110 -1.02 20.15 -0.41
CA ASN A 110 0.17 19.29 -0.53
C ASN A 110 0.21 18.27 0.63
N PRO A 111 -0.61 17.23 0.55
CA PRO A 111 -0.74 16.25 1.63
C PRO A 111 0.54 15.44 1.82
N TYR A 112 0.76 14.98 3.04
CA TYR A 112 1.80 14.01 3.36
C TYR A 112 1.37 12.64 2.85
N THR A 113 2.13 12.07 1.92
CA THR A 113 1.85 10.78 1.29
C THR A 113 3.14 9.99 1.15
N SER A 114 3.83 9.81 2.25
CA SER A 114 5.09 9.09 2.33
C SER A 114 5.05 7.93 3.32
N HIS A 115 3.92 7.74 3.98
CA HIS A 115 3.76 6.68 4.97
C HIS A 115 2.43 5.97 4.73
N PHE A 116 2.44 4.66 4.93
CA PHE A 116 1.27 3.81 4.84
C PHE A 116 1.27 2.80 5.99
N TYR A 117 0.15 2.15 6.24
CA TYR A 117 0.08 1.11 7.25
C TYR A 117 -0.42 -0.22 6.69
N ILE A 118 0.05 -1.27 7.33
CA ILE A 118 -0.33 -2.66 7.04
C ILE A 118 -0.59 -3.41 8.35
N SER A 119 -1.32 -4.51 8.26
CA SER A 119 -1.45 -5.44 9.38
C SER A 119 -0.08 -5.98 9.79
N LYS A 120 0.17 -6.03 11.11
CA LYS A 120 1.41 -6.59 11.65
C LYS A 120 1.64 -8.04 11.22
N LYS A 121 0.59 -8.78 10.88
CA LYS A 121 0.66 -10.18 10.44
C LYS A 121 1.38 -10.37 9.11
N ILE A 122 1.33 -9.37 8.22
CA ILE A 122 1.92 -9.41 6.88
C ILE A 122 3.14 -8.49 6.70
N GLU A 123 3.66 -7.93 7.79
CA GLU A 123 4.80 -6.99 7.73
C GLU A 123 6.07 -7.62 7.14
N HIS A 124 6.26 -8.94 7.31
CA HIS A 124 7.42 -9.66 6.79
C HIS A 124 7.54 -9.60 5.25
N ILE A 125 6.44 -9.34 4.53
CA ILE A 125 6.45 -9.16 3.07
C ILE A 125 7.32 -7.97 2.65
N LEU A 126 7.39 -6.94 3.48
CA LEU A 126 8.21 -5.76 3.25
C LEU A 126 9.66 -5.93 3.71
N GLY A 127 10.02 -7.06 4.34
CA GLY A 127 11.32 -7.26 4.97
C GLY A 127 12.50 -7.03 4.03
N THR A 128 12.45 -7.54 2.79
CA THR A 128 13.51 -7.31 1.81
C THR A 128 13.59 -5.84 1.36
N LEU A 129 12.44 -5.18 1.16
CA LEU A 129 12.40 -3.75 0.83
C LEU A 129 12.89 -2.89 2.01
N GLU A 130 12.60 -3.28 3.24
CA GLU A 130 13.09 -2.62 4.44
C GLU A 130 14.60 -2.80 4.61
N LEU A 131 15.11 -4.01 4.45
CA LEU A 131 16.54 -4.31 4.54
C LEU A 131 17.36 -3.52 3.52
N ASN A 132 16.79 -3.24 2.36
CA ASN A 132 17.42 -2.46 1.29
C ASN A 132 16.99 -0.98 1.30
N PHE A 133 16.39 -0.50 2.38
CA PHE A 133 16.08 0.91 2.65
C PHE A 133 15.08 1.58 1.68
N PHE A 134 14.27 0.81 0.96
CA PHE A 134 13.16 1.37 0.15
C PHE A 134 12.00 1.81 1.00
N VAL A 135 11.70 1.04 2.04
CA VAL A 135 10.72 1.36 3.08
C VAL A 135 11.38 1.18 4.45
N ASN A 136 10.82 1.81 5.47
CA ASN A 136 11.30 1.67 6.84
C ASN A 136 10.14 1.62 7.79
N LYS A 137 10.17 0.69 8.75
CA LYS A 137 9.19 0.62 9.80
C LYS A 137 9.30 1.86 10.68
N TYR A 138 8.28 2.71 10.60
CA TYR A 138 8.25 3.99 11.28
C TYR A 138 7.69 3.90 12.69
N ASN A 139 6.59 3.15 12.86
CA ASN A 139 5.89 3.02 14.15
C ASN A 139 4.97 1.79 14.16
N GLU A 140 4.54 1.38 15.35
CA GLU A 140 3.45 0.42 15.54
C GLU A 140 2.31 1.09 16.29
N MET A 141 1.10 0.89 15.83
CA MET A 141 -0.10 1.49 16.42
C MET A 141 -1.28 0.51 16.40
N SER A 142 -2.37 0.90 17.03
CA SER A 142 -3.66 0.26 16.80
C SER A 142 -4.45 1.05 15.77
N SER A 143 -4.96 0.36 14.77
CA SER A 143 -5.87 0.93 13.78
C SER A 143 -7.18 1.39 14.46
N LYS A 144 -8.03 2.12 13.73
CA LYS A 144 -9.35 2.52 14.23
C LYS A 144 -10.22 1.32 14.64
N ASN A 145 -9.95 0.15 14.09
CA ASN A 145 -10.66 -1.10 14.40
C ASN A 145 -10.00 -1.92 15.52
N GLY A 146 -8.98 -1.36 16.20
CA GLY A 146 -8.28 -2.02 17.31
C GLY A 146 -7.25 -3.07 16.86
N GLU A 147 -7.01 -3.26 15.56
CA GLU A 147 -6.00 -4.17 15.04
C GLU A 147 -4.59 -3.54 15.19
N LYS A 148 -3.60 -4.36 15.55
CA LYS A 148 -2.20 -3.91 15.54
C LYS A 148 -1.70 -3.77 14.11
N VAL A 149 -1.23 -2.58 13.79
CA VAL A 149 -0.71 -2.23 12.47
C VAL A 149 0.70 -1.68 12.58
N SER A 150 1.49 -1.94 11.55
CA SER A 150 2.81 -1.37 11.37
C SER A 150 2.74 -0.25 10.33
N ILE A 151 3.26 0.92 10.67
CA ILE A 151 3.37 2.06 9.77
C ILE A 151 4.76 2.04 9.16
N TYR A 152 4.80 2.12 7.85
CA TYR A 152 6.03 2.19 7.06
C TYR A 152 6.17 3.55 6.41
N ALA A 153 7.41 4.06 6.39
CA ALA A 153 7.80 5.26 5.66
C ALA A 153 8.55 4.88 4.39
N LEU A 154 8.24 5.52 3.27
CA LEU A 154 9.03 5.43 2.04
C LEU A 154 10.39 6.12 2.22
N ASN A 155 11.39 5.67 1.48
CA ASN A 155 12.69 6.33 1.41
C ASN A 155 12.53 7.82 1.03
N TYR A 156 13.29 8.68 1.68
CA TYR A 156 13.20 10.12 1.48
C TYR A 156 13.58 10.54 0.05
N GLY A 157 14.70 10.02 -0.48
CA GLY A 157 15.15 10.31 -1.84
C GLY A 157 14.15 9.83 -2.89
N LEU A 158 13.55 8.66 -2.69
CA LEU A 158 12.45 8.16 -3.50
C LEU A 158 11.27 9.13 -3.50
N CYS A 159 10.81 9.56 -2.33
CA CYS A 159 9.70 10.50 -2.22
C CYS A 159 9.96 11.81 -2.98
N LEU A 160 11.20 12.32 -2.91
CA LEU A 160 11.60 13.51 -3.67
C LEU A 160 11.55 13.27 -5.19
N ASN A 161 11.98 12.10 -5.68
CA ASN A 161 11.93 11.75 -7.10
C ASN A 161 10.48 11.66 -7.59
N GLU A 162 9.62 11.07 -6.78
CA GLU A 162 8.22 10.81 -7.12
C GLU A 162 7.29 11.99 -6.77
N ASN A 163 7.89 13.12 -6.33
CA ASN A 163 7.15 14.31 -5.91
C ASN A 163 6.12 14.02 -4.81
N LEU A 164 6.46 13.14 -3.88
CA LEU A 164 5.68 12.86 -2.68
C LEU A 164 6.20 13.71 -1.52
N ARG A 165 5.30 14.28 -0.71
CA ARG A 165 5.69 15.03 0.46
C ARG A 165 6.01 14.09 1.61
N TRP A 166 7.28 14.04 1.99
CA TRP A 166 7.73 13.24 3.12
C TRP A 166 7.53 13.97 4.45
N GLY A 167 7.13 13.22 5.47
CA GLY A 167 6.94 13.75 6.82
C GLY A 167 5.53 13.48 7.33
N LYS A 168 5.14 14.23 8.35
CA LYS A 168 3.83 14.16 9.00
C LYS A 168 3.32 15.57 9.31
N PRO A 169 2.01 15.76 9.45
CA PRO A 169 1.46 17.03 9.90
C PRO A 169 1.89 17.34 11.34
N ASP A 170 1.85 18.61 11.69
CA ASP A 170 2.13 19.08 13.02
C ASP A 170 0.93 18.83 13.96
N GLY A 171 1.20 18.87 15.27
CA GLY A 171 0.16 18.80 16.30
C GLY A 171 -0.39 17.40 16.60
N SER A 172 -1.60 17.36 17.15
CA SER A 172 -2.27 16.12 17.59
C SER A 172 -2.62 15.19 16.43
N GLU A 173 -2.86 15.73 15.25
CA GLU A 173 -3.22 14.98 14.04
C GLU A 173 -2.09 14.09 13.56
N SER A 174 -0.84 14.43 13.87
CA SER A 174 0.34 13.64 13.48
C SER A 174 0.29 12.18 13.93
N ARG A 175 -0.49 11.86 14.98
CA ARG A 175 -0.59 10.51 15.52
C ARG A 175 -1.54 9.61 14.74
N THR A 176 -2.57 10.20 14.14
CA THR A 176 -3.66 9.44 13.51
C THR A 176 -3.73 9.62 12.01
N TYR A 177 -2.96 10.54 11.44
CA TYR A 177 -2.99 10.85 10.02
C TYR A 177 -2.77 9.62 9.13
N PHE A 178 -1.75 8.83 9.40
CA PHE A 178 -1.40 7.67 8.58
C PHE A 178 -2.14 6.37 8.93
N ILE A 179 -3.04 6.38 9.91
CA ILE A 179 -3.95 5.26 10.17
C ILE A 179 -5.36 5.51 9.59
N GLU A 180 -5.55 6.60 8.85
CA GLU A 180 -6.76 6.81 8.07
C GLU A 180 -6.89 5.78 6.94
N SER A 181 -8.12 5.47 6.56
CA SER A 181 -8.43 4.41 5.58
C SER A 181 -7.67 4.51 4.24
N PRO A 182 -7.40 5.71 3.68
CA PRO A 182 -6.63 5.80 2.45
C PRO A 182 -5.26 5.15 2.50
N PHE A 183 -4.60 5.22 3.68
CA PHE A 183 -3.25 4.69 3.90
C PHE A 183 -3.22 3.20 4.28
N ASN A 184 -4.35 2.50 4.18
CA ASN A 184 -4.41 1.05 4.35
C ASN A 184 -3.92 0.35 3.07
N PHE A 185 -2.78 -0.32 3.17
CA PHE A 185 -2.15 -1.04 2.06
C PHE A 185 -2.31 -2.56 2.16
N ASN A 186 -3.10 -3.07 3.12
CA ASN A 186 -3.33 -4.50 3.27
C ASN A 186 -3.80 -5.15 1.96
N LYS A 187 -4.78 -4.53 1.29
CA LYS A 187 -5.32 -5.06 0.04
C LYS A 187 -4.25 -5.15 -1.05
N LEU A 188 -3.45 -4.09 -1.22
CA LEU A 188 -2.36 -4.05 -2.20
C LEU A 188 -1.37 -5.20 -1.98
N LEU A 189 -0.93 -5.39 -0.73
CA LEU A 189 0.00 -6.47 -0.39
C LEU A 189 -0.65 -7.86 -0.53
N MET A 190 -1.93 -8.00 -0.19
CA MET A 190 -2.65 -9.26 -0.40
C MET A 190 -2.82 -9.59 -1.88
N ASP A 191 -3.13 -8.60 -2.71
CA ASP A 191 -3.26 -8.79 -4.16
C ASP A 191 -1.90 -9.18 -4.75
N PHE A 192 -0.80 -8.52 -4.34
CA PHE A 192 0.56 -8.92 -4.69
C PHE A 192 0.84 -10.38 -4.33
N LEU A 193 0.48 -10.81 -3.11
CA LEU A 193 0.66 -12.20 -2.69
C LEU A 193 -0.16 -13.19 -3.52
N LYS A 194 -1.37 -12.80 -3.94
CA LYS A 194 -2.23 -13.65 -4.77
C LYS A 194 -1.69 -13.82 -6.19
N ASP A 195 -1.09 -12.76 -6.73
CA ASP A 195 -0.59 -12.73 -8.11
C ASP A 195 0.82 -13.33 -8.24
N THR A 196 1.52 -13.52 -7.11
CA THR A 196 2.86 -14.13 -7.12
C THR A 196 2.78 -15.60 -7.53
N LYS A 197 3.28 -15.91 -8.73
CA LYS A 197 3.38 -17.26 -9.28
C LYS A 197 4.84 -17.68 -9.31
N GLU A 198 5.12 -18.87 -8.86
CA GLU A 198 6.43 -19.50 -9.01
C GLU A 198 6.37 -20.49 -10.18
N ILE A 199 7.18 -20.26 -11.19
CA ILE A 199 7.34 -21.14 -12.35
C ILE A 199 8.61 -21.95 -12.13
N VAL A 200 8.47 -23.20 -11.73
CA VAL A 200 9.59 -24.03 -11.31
C VAL A 200 9.63 -25.36 -12.05
N CYS A 201 10.82 -25.82 -12.38
CA CYS A 201 11.01 -27.18 -12.85
C CYS A 201 11.02 -28.15 -11.66
N GLU A 202 10.14 -29.16 -11.67
CA GLU A 202 10.05 -30.16 -10.60
C GLU A 202 11.25 -31.12 -10.58
N GLU A 203 11.97 -31.28 -11.69
CA GLU A 203 13.11 -32.17 -11.77
C GLU A 203 14.41 -31.53 -11.28
N CYS A 204 14.72 -30.29 -11.70
CA CYS A 204 16.00 -29.66 -11.36
C CYS A 204 15.86 -28.49 -10.39
N GLY A 205 14.64 -28.07 -10.04
CA GLY A 205 14.38 -26.94 -9.14
C GLY A 205 14.67 -25.57 -9.75
N PHE A 206 14.97 -25.48 -11.06
CA PHE A 206 15.22 -24.20 -11.72
C PHE A 206 13.95 -23.35 -11.75
N VAL A 207 14.07 -22.07 -11.37
CA VAL A 207 12.95 -21.11 -11.33
C VAL A 207 13.03 -20.22 -12.56
N TYR A 208 11.91 -20.12 -13.27
CA TYR A 208 11.75 -19.29 -14.47
C TYR A 208 11.03 -17.98 -14.13
N SER A 209 11.33 -16.94 -14.90
CA SER A 209 10.62 -15.66 -14.82
C SER A 209 9.18 -15.77 -15.28
N GLU A 210 8.28 -14.90 -14.77
CA GLU A 210 6.91 -14.78 -15.31
C GLU A 210 6.90 -14.40 -16.80
N ASP A 211 7.87 -13.60 -17.24
CA ASP A 211 8.02 -13.20 -18.64
C ASP A 211 8.29 -14.40 -19.56
N ASP A 212 8.89 -15.45 -19.03
CA ASP A 212 9.16 -16.68 -19.77
C ASP A 212 7.91 -17.58 -19.93
N LEU A 213 6.84 -17.32 -19.20
CA LEU A 213 5.67 -18.20 -19.14
C LEU A 213 5.06 -18.46 -20.52
N ASP A 214 4.93 -17.45 -21.35
CA ASP A 214 4.35 -17.60 -22.68
C ASP A 214 5.28 -18.37 -23.63
N PHE A 215 6.59 -18.19 -23.48
CA PHE A 215 7.58 -19.00 -24.18
C PHE A 215 7.52 -20.46 -23.73
N LEU A 216 7.49 -20.70 -22.42
CA LEU A 216 7.43 -22.04 -21.85
C LEU A 216 6.15 -22.79 -22.25
N LYS A 217 5.01 -22.10 -22.28
CA LYS A 217 3.75 -22.69 -22.77
C LYS A 217 3.84 -23.12 -24.24
N ARG A 218 4.48 -22.32 -25.10
CA ARG A 218 4.72 -22.66 -26.50
C ARG A 218 5.66 -23.85 -26.67
N HIS A 219 6.55 -24.08 -25.71
CA HIS A 219 7.49 -25.19 -25.66
C HIS A 219 7.04 -26.35 -24.76
N ASN A 220 5.74 -26.50 -24.55
CA ASN A 220 5.14 -27.58 -23.77
C ASN A 220 5.69 -27.69 -22.33
N MET A 221 6.03 -26.56 -21.68
CA MET A 221 6.55 -26.53 -20.30
C MET A 221 7.77 -27.44 -20.09
N ASN A 222 8.61 -27.60 -21.13
CA ASN A 222 9.84 -28.40 -21.03
C ASN A 222 10.97 -27.55 -20.45
N CYS A 223 11.72 -28.14 -19.51
CA CYS A 223 12.86 -27.50 -18.89
C CYS A 223 14.13 -27.65 -19.72
N GLN A 224 15.05 -26.68 -19.59
CA GLN A 224 16.40 -26.75 -20.20
C GLN A 224 17.23 -27.93 -19.66
N CYS A 225 16.89 -28.51 -18.50
CA CYS A 225 17.54 -29.71 -17.96
C CYS A 225 17.19 -30.99 -18.75
N GLY A 226 16.25 -30.91 -19.70
CA GLY A 226 15.77 -32.06 -20.49
C GLY A 226 14.47 -32.67 -19.97
N GLY A 227 13.95 -32.21 -18.85
CA GLY A 227 12.67 -32.62 -18.28
C GLY A 227 11.51 -32.22 -19.18
N LYS A 228 10.70 -33.19 -19.59
CA LYS A 228 9.51 -32.98 -20.43
C LYS A 228 8.29 -32.71 -19.56
N ASN A 229 7.57 -31.64 -19.85
CA ASN A 229 6.43 -31.16 -19.04
C ASN A 229 6.76 -31.00 -17.55
N SER A 230 8.02 -30.76 -17.22
CA SER A 230 8.52 -30.70 -15.85
C SER A 230 8.36 -29.33 -15.20
N ILE A 231 7.96 -28.33 -15.96
CA ILE A 231 7.75 -26.98 -15.46
C ILE A 231 6.32 -26.80 -14.98
N VAL A 232 6.16 -26.46 -13.72
CA VAL A 232 4.86 -26.22 -13.08
C VAL A 232 4.76 -24.78 -12.60
N VAL A 233 3.58 -24.22 -12.72
CA VAL A 233 3.23 -22.91 -12.15
C VAL A 233 2.64 -23.14 -10.77
N LYS A 234 3.41 -22.86 -9.72
CA LYS A 234 2.97 -23.00 -8.33
C LYS A 234 2.56 -21.66 -7.76
N LYS A 235 1.37 -21.58 -7.19
CA LYS A 235 0.95 -20.44 -6.35
C LYS A 235 1.44 -20.69 -4.94
N ARG A 236 2.66 -20.30 -4.62
CA ARG A 236 3.35 -20.78 -3.41
C ARG A 236 3.07 -19.91 -2.18
N ILE A 237 2.99 -18.61 -2.35
CA ILE A 237 2.84 -17.69 -1.22
C ILE A 237 1.45 -17.79 -0.61
N LEU A 238 0.42 -18.01 -1.43
CA LEU A 238 -0.95 -18.19 -0.98
C LEU A 238 -1.11 -19.32 0.05
N ASP A 239 -0.35 -20.39 -0.08
CA ASP A 239 -0.51 -21.54 0.82
C ASP A 239 0.09 -21.29 2.20
N ILE A 240 1.20 -20.55 2.28
CA ILE A 240 1.87 -20.21 3.53
C ILE A 240 1.03 -19.18 4.32
N TYR A 241 0.46 -18.19 3.64
CA TYR A 241 -0.25 -17.07 4.27
C TYR A 241 -1.77 -17.14 4.13
N ARG A 242 -2.32 -18.28 3.67
CA ARG A 242 -3.77 -18.43 3.45
C ARG A 242 -4.58 -18.08 4.69
N LYS A 243 -4.16 -18.52 5.86
CA LYS A 243 -4.87 -18.25 7.12
C LYS A 243 -4.85 -16.77 7.49
N GLU A 244 -3.71 -16.12 7.35
CA GLU A 244 -3.53 -14.71 7.63
C GLU A 244 -4.33 -13.85 6.64
N ILE A 245 -4.29 -14.20 5.36
CA ILE A 245 -5.07 -13.54 4.30
C ILE A 245 -6.56 -13.69 4.59
N GLU A 246 -7.05 -14.90 4.86
CA GLU A 246 -8.45 -15.14 5.18
C GLU A 246 -8.90 -14.38 6.45
N GLU A 247 -8.05 -14.30 7.48
CA GLU A 247 -8.36 -13.54 8.69
C GLU A 247 -8.41 -12.02 8.43
N ILE A 248 -7.53 -11.50 7.57
CA ILE A 248 -7.51 -10.08 7.20
C ILE A 248 -8.73 -9.76 6.33
N GLU A 249 -9.04 -10.62 5.36
CA GLU A 249 -10.24 -10.47 4.51
C GLU A 249 -11.52 -10.53 5.35
N LYS A 250 -11.63 -11.48 6.28
CA LYS A 250 -12.76 -11.56 7.21
C LYS A 250 -12.91 -10.31 8.08
N LYS A 251 -11.80 -9.76 8.59
CA LYS A 251 -11.81 -8.53 9.39
C LYS A 251 -12.09 -7.28 8.56
N GLY A 252 -11.57 -7.21 7.35
CA GLY A 252 -11.85 -6.13 6.41
C GLY A 252 -13.30 -6.09 5.97
N ASN A 253 -13.97 -7.23 5.96
CA ASN A 253 -15.39 -7.40 5.60
C ASN A 253 -16.33 -7.37 6.83
N LEU A 254 -15.80 -7.22 8.05
CA LEU A 254 -16.64 -7.06 9.24
C LEU A 254 -17.36 -5.71 9.20
N LEU A 255 -18.62 -5.79 8.86
CA LEU A 255 -19.53 -4.66 8.96
C LEU A 255 -19.70 -4.28 10.44
N GLU A 256 -19.73 -2.99 10.72
CA GLU A 256 -20.18 -2.50 12.03
C GLU A 256 -21.64 -2.95 12.27
N LYS A 257 -22.01 -3.14 13.53
CA LYS A 257 -23.36 -3.63 13.89
C LYS A 257 -24.49 -2.87 13.17
N GLU A 258 -24.37 -1.56 13.06
CA GLU A 258 -25.36 -0.73 12.37
C GLU A 258 -25.31 -0.92 10.84
N GLN A 259 -24.14 -1.10 10.26
CA GLN A 259 -23.98 -1.40 8.83
C GLN A 259 -24.54 -2.77 8.47
N TYR A 260 -24.26 -3.78 9.29
CA TYR A 260 -24.84 -5.12 9.15
C TYR A 260 -26.38 -5.07 9.24
N LEU A 261 -26.92 -4.36 10.24
CA LEU A 261 -28.36 -4.22 10.41
C LEU A 261 -28.99 -3.52 9.20
N PHE A 262 -28.36 -2.43 8.69
CA PHE A 262 -28.80 -1.74 7.49
C PHE A 262 -28.86 -2.69 6.29
N MET A 263 -27.78 -3.41 6.01
CA MET A 263 -27.69 -4.34 4.89
C MET A 263 -28.74 -5.44 4.99
N LYS A 264 -28.89 -6.06 6.16
CA LYS A 264 -29.89 -7.10 6.41
C LYS A 264 -31.31 -6.61 6.19
N LEU A 265 -31.67 -5.45 6.72
CA LEU A 265 -32.97 -4.85 6.51
C LEU A 265 -33.24 -4.46 5.07
N ALA A 266 -32.21 -3.93 4.38
CA ALA A 266 -32.32 -3.57 2.97
C ALA A 266 -32.54 -4.81 2.08
N ILE A 267 -31.87 -5.91 2.35
CA ILE A 267 -32.06 -7.19 1.63
C ILE A 267 -33.47 -7.73 1.89
N LEU A 268 -33.95 -7.72 3.11
CA LEU A 268 -35.33 -8.15 3.47
C LEU A 268 -36.40 -7.33 2.75
N LYS A 269 -36.09 -6.08 2.38
CA LYS A 269 -36.97 -5.18 1.61
C LYS A 269 -36.78 -5.27 0.09
N GLY A 270 -36.08 -6.28 -0.38
CA GLY A 270 -35.87 -6.52 -1.82
C GLY A 270 -34.67 -5.78 -2.43
N GLY A 271 -33.69 -5.42 -1.59
CA GLY A 271 -32.39 -4.88 -2.04
C GLY A 271 -32.40 -3.43 -2.53
N CYS A 272 -33.55 -2.75 -2.52
CA CYS A 272 -33.67 -1.37 -3.00
C CYS A 272 -34.47 -0.53 -1.96
N VAL A 273 -33.79 0.38 -1.26
CA VAL A 273 -34.38 1.14 -0.15
C VAL A 273 -34.02 2.61 -0.20
N THR A 274 -34.84 3.46 0.41
CA THR A 274 -34.57 4.90 0.53
C THR A 274 -33.98 5.26 1.90
N ALA A 275 -33.26 6.38 1.96
CA ALA A 275 -32.72 6.90 3.21
C ALA A 275 -33.82 7.13 4.27
N ARG A 276 -34.99 7.56 3.82
CA ARG A 276 -36.14 7.85 4.71
C ARG A 276 -36.74 6.57 5.31
N GLU A 277 -36.93 5.55 4.48
CA GLU A 277 -37.43 4.24 4.93
C GLU A 277 -36.49 3.61 5.97
N MET A 278 -35.20 3.62 5.68
CA MET A 278 -34.21 3.04 6.58
C MET A 278 -34.05 3.86 7.87
N SER A 279 -34.20 5.18 7.79
CA SER A 279 -34.19 6.07 8.96
C SER A 279 -35.33 5.74 9.93
N GLN A 280 -36.52 5.46 9.41
CA GLN A 280 -37.66 5.05 10.23
C GLN A 280 -37.49 3.65 10.82
N GLU A 281 -37.01 2.71 10.05
CA GLU A 281 -36.83 1.31 10.44
C GLU A 281 -35.75 1.10 11.50
N MET A 282 -34.69 1.86 11.40
CA MET A 282 -33.52 1.76 12.30
C MET A 282 -33.59 2.75 13.48
N ASP A 283 -34.58 3.61 13.50
CA ASP A 283 -34.73 4.69 14.49
C ASP A 283 -33.50 5.60 14.59
N ILE A 284 -32.91 5.96 13.42
CA ILE A 284 -31.76 6.85 13.31
C ILE A 284 -32.00 7.94 12.25
N THR A 285 -31.27 9.03 12.33
CA THR A 285 -31.46 10.15 11.40
C THR A 285 -31.03 9.77 9.96
N SER A 286 -31.69 10.36 8.96
CA SER A 286 -31.32 10.18 7.54
C SER A 286 -29.89 10.61 7.24
N GLN A 287 -29.32 11.56 8.00
CA GLN A 287 -27.91 11.94 7.92
C GLN A 287 -27.00 10.79 8.36
N LYS A 288 -27.35 10.09 9.45
CA LYS A 288 -26.61 8.93 9.93
C LYS A 288 -26.68 7.77 8.93
N ILE A 289 -27.83 7.55 8.28
CA ILE A 289 -27.96 6.61 7.15
C ILE A 289 -27.01 6.98 6.03
N GLY A 290 -26.96 8.26 5.65
CA GLY A 290 -26.02 8.74 4.60
C GLY A 290 -24.56 8.47 4.93
N TRP A 291 -24.20 8.59 6.21
CA TRP A 291 -22.83 8.30 6.68
C TRP A 291 -22.51 6.80 6.69
N LEU A 292 -23.43 5.98 7.21
CA LEU A 292 -23.29 4.51 7.22
C LEU A 292 -23.16 3.93 5.81
N THR A 293 -23.99 4.41 4.89
CA THR A 293 -24.02 3.92 3.52
C THR A 293 -22.85 4.40 2.68
N LYS A 294 -22.22 5.53 3.04
CA LYS A 294 -21.04 6.03 2.37
C LYS A 294 -19.89 5.01 2.44
N LYS A 295 -19.66 4.44 3.63
CA LYS A 295 -18.61 3.43 3.81
C LYS A 295 -18.94 2.12 3.10
N LEU A 296 -20.23 1.73 3.10
CA LEU A 296 -20.70 0.54 2.37
C LEU A 296 -20.55 0.68 0.84
N GLU A 297 -20.67 1.91 0.30
CA GLU A 297 -20.50 2.21 -1.11
C GLU A 297 -19.02 2.35 -1.49
N GLU A 298 -18.25 3.16 -0.75
CA GLU A 298 -16.89 3.56 -1.11
C GLU A 298 -15.83 2.52 -0.74
N ASP A 299 -15.98 1.87 0.42
CA ASP A 299 -14.95 0.94 0.95
C ASP A 299 -15.26 -0.52 0.61
N PHE A 300 -16.55 -0.91 0.62
CA PHE A 300 -16.98 -2.30 0.48
C PHE A 300 -17.63 -2.62 -0.86
N TYR A 301 -18.09 -1.61 -1.61
CA TYR A 301 -18.86 -1.79 -2.86
C TYR A 301 -20.11 -2.67 -2.69
N TYR A 302 -20.69 -2.69 -1.49
CA TYR A 302 -21.85 -3.52 -1.14
C TYR A 302 -23.17 -2.91 -1.57
N LEU A 303 -23.18 -1.62 -1.90
CA LEU A 303 -24.35 -0.92 -2.42
C LEU A 303 -23.95 0.16 -3.43
N THR A 304 -24.93 0.57 -4.22
CA THR A 304 -24.83 1.72 -5.13
C THR A 304 -25.89 2.76 -4.76
N LYS A 305 -25.54 4.03 -4.92
CA LYS A 305 -26.40 5.16 -4.60
C LYS A 305 -26.89 5.83 -5.86
N SER A 306 -28.19 6.02 -5.97
CA SER A 306 -28.83 6.72 -7.06
C SER A 306 -29.84 7.73 -6.55
N LYS A 307 -30.21 8.72 -7.38
CA LYS A 307 -31.31 9.65 -7.10
C LYS A 307 -32.50 9.31 -7.96
N LYS A 308 -33.63 8.99 -7.36
CA LYS A 308 -34.92 8.81 -8.04
C LYS A 308 -35.97 9.73 -7.44
N SER A 309 -36.62 10.55 -8.25
CA SER A 309 -37.71 11.46 -7.82
C SER A 309 -37.36 12.34 -6.62
N GLY A 310 -36.12 12.85 -6.55
CA GLY A 310 -35.63 13.69 -5.44
C GLY A 310 -35.17 12.93 -4.19
N ASN A 311 -35.41 11.64 -4.09
CA ASN A 311 -34.97 10.81 -2.96
C ASN A 311 -33.68 10.05 -3.30
N THR A 312 -32.82 9.90 -2.28
CA THR A 312 -31.66 9.03 -2.39
C THR A 312 -32.10 7.58 -2.20
N VAL A 313 -31.79 6.74 -3.19
CA VAL A 313 -32.08 5.31 -3.20
C VAL A 313 -30.80 4.53 -3.14
N TYR A 314 -30.74 3.54 -2.29
CA TYR A 314 -29.63 2.61 -2.13
C TYR A 314 -30.03 1.26 -2.72
N THR A 315 -29.21 0.72 -3.62
CA THR A 315 -29.41 -0.60 -4.20
C THR A 315 -28.27 -1.51 -3.78
N ILE A 316 -28.58 -2.64 -3.18
CA ILE A 316 -27.59 -3.62 -2.74
C ILE A 316 -26.99 -4.31 -3.97
N SER A 317 -25.69 -4.48 -3.97
CA SER A 317 -24.96 -5.21 -5.01
C SER A 317 -24.92 -6.71 -4.73
N ASP A 318 -24.59 -7.51 -5.74
CA ASP A 318 -24.38 -8.97 -5.60
C ASP A 318 -23.31 -9.31 -4.56
N LEU A 319 -22.29 -8.43 -4.41
CA LEU A 319 -21.28 -8.54 -3.37
C LEU A 319 -21.86 -8.28 -1.99
N GLY A 320 -22.75 -7.31 -1.88
CA GLY A 320 -23.44 -6.97 -0.63
C GLY A 320 -24.38 -8.08 -0.18
N GLU A 321 -25.10 -8.73 -1.08
CA GLU A 321 -25.97 -9.88 -0.74
C GLU A 321 -25.17 -11.07 -0.22
N LYS A 322 -23.99 -11.32 -0.76
CA LYS A 322 -23.11 -12.42 -0.32
C LYS A 322 -22.37 -12.13 0.99
N ALA A 323 -22.36 -10.88 1.45
CA ALA A 323 -21.65 -10.45 2.66
C ALA A 323 -22.51 -10.56 3.93
N ILE A 324 -23.79 -10.82 3.82
CA ILE A 324 -24.78 -10.98 4.89
C ILE A 324 -25.20 -12.44 5.01
#